data_0e01e107215219b36d572b12531c263d
#
_entry.id   0e01e107215219b36d572b12531c263d
#
_cell.length_a   1.000
_cell.length_b   1.000
_cell.length_c   1.000
_cell.angle_alpha   90.00
_cell.angle_beta   90.00
_cell.angle_gamma   90.00
#
_symmetry.space_group_name_H-M   'P 1'
#
loop_
_entity.id
_entity.type
_entity.pdbx_description
1 polymer ?
#
loop_
_entity_poly.entity_id
_entity_poly.type
_entity_poly.pdbx_seq_one_letter_code
_entity_poly.pdbx_strand_id
1 'polypeptide(L)'
;MGDVTMTVNGRTVTKGVEDRTLLSSFLREDLGLTGTHVGCDTTQCGACVIHMDGRAVKACTVLAVQADGAQVTTIEGLAEGDELHPMQAAFKEHHGLQCGFCTPGMIMMGVHIVETHPEGLDEETIRKELDGNICRCTGYHNIVK
;
A
#
# COMPACT_ATOMS: atom_id res chain seq x y z
N MET A 1 19.69 -17.57 -6.16
CA MET A 1 19.51 -16.54 -5.14
C MET A 1 20.39 -15.35 -5.45
N GLY A 2 19.83 -14.18 -5.44
CA GLY A 2 20.56 -12.94 -5.60
C GLY A 2 20.26 -11.98 -4.46
N ASP A 3 21.14 -11.01 -4.27
CA ASP A 3 20.91 -9.96 -3.29
C ASP A 3 20.11 -8.83 -3.95
N VAL A 4 19.09 -8.34 -3.23
CA VAL A 4 18.36 -7.14 -3.64
C VAL A 4 18.66 -6.02 -2.64
N THR A 5 18.82 -4.83 -3.16
CA THR A 5 19.00 -3.62 -2.36
C THR A 5 17.92 -2.63 -2.74
N MET A 6 17.16 -2.18 -1.76
CA MET A 6 16.12 -1.17 -1.99
C MET A 6 16.01 -0.27 -0.78
N THR A 7 15.44 0.91 -0.97
CA THR A 7 15.15 1.83 0.12
C THR A 7 13.69 1.63 0.54
N VAL A 8 13.47 1.13 1.76
CA VAL A 8 12.14 0.86 2.28
C VAL A 8 11.88 1.80 3.45
N ASN A 9 10.89 2.67 3.31
CA ASN A 9 10.50 3.66 4.32
C ASN A 9 11.69 4.50 4.80
N GLY A 10 12.55 4.89 3.86
CA GLY A 10 13.72 5.72 4.13
C GLY A 10 14.96 4.96 4.59
N ARG A 11 14.89 3.63 4.70
CA ARG A 11 16.03 2.80 5.08
C ARG A 11 16.51 1.96 3.91
N THR A 12 17.81 1.96 3.68
CA THR A 12 18.41 1.08 2.67
C THR A 12 18.58 -0.31 3.27
N VAL A 13 17.97 -1.31 2.62
CA VAL A 13 18.06 -2.70 3.05
C VAL A 13 18.64 -3.56 1.93
N THR A 14 19.48 -4.52 2.29
CA THR A 14 20.05 -5.50 1.36
C THR A 14 19.82 -6.89 1.93
N LYS A 15 19.16 -7.74 1.16
CA LYS A 15 18.86 -9.12 1.56
C LYS A 15 19.02 -10.06 0.39
N GLY A 16 19.45 -11.29 0.68
CA GLY A 16 19.43 -12.38 -0.30
C GLY A 16 18.02 -12.94 -0.42
N VAL A 17 17.52 -13.04 -1.65
CA VAL A 17 16.17 -13.58 -1.91
C VAL A 17 16.22 -14.55 -3.08
N GLU A 18 15.25 -15.48 -3.09
CA GLU A 18 15.02 -16.31 -4.27
C GLU A 18 14.39 -15.46 -5.37
N ASP A 19 14.69 -15.78 -6.64
CA ASP A 19 14.18 -15.01 -7.77
C ASP A 19 12.66 -14.96 -7.85
N ARG A 20 11.98 -15.94 -7.27
CA ARG A 20 10.51 -16.03 -7.26
C ARG A 20 9.84 -15.32 -6.09
N THR A 21 10.61 -14.71 -5.18
CA THR A 21 10.05 -14.07 -3.99
C THR A 21 9.21 -12.86 -4.39
N LEU A 22 7.94 -12.85 -3.96
CA LEU A 22 7.07 -11.70 -4.18
C LEU A 22 7.47 -10.54 -3.26
N LEU A 23 7.30 -9.32 -3.74
CA LEU A 23 7.61 -8.14 -2.93
C LEU A 23 6.78 -8.11 -1.64
N SER A 24 5.51 -8.51 -1.70
CA SER A 24 4.66 -8.60 -0.50
C SER A 24 5.23 -9.56 0.53
N SER A 25 5.70 -10.74 0.11
CA SER A 25 6.34 -11.71 1.01
C SER A 25 7.64 -11.19 1.57
N PHE A 26 8.44 -10.53 0.75
CA PHE A 26 9.70 -9.91 1.20
C PHE A 26 9.44 -8.88 2.31
N LEU A 27 8.46 -7.99 2.11
CA LEU A 27 8.12 -6.97 3.10
C LEU A 27 7.63 -7.60 4.41
N ARG A 28 6.73 -8.58 4.32
CA ARG A 28 6.11 -9.17 5.50
C ARG A 28 7.03 -10.13 6.25
N GLU A 29 7.73 -11.01 5.53
CA GLU A 29 8.47 -12.12 6.11
C GLU A 29 9.94 -11.79 6.34
N ASP A 30 10.60 -11.20 5.35
CA ASP A 30 12.04 -10.91 5.45
C ASP A 30 12.34 -9.64 6.22
N LEU A 31 11.48 -8.63 6.11
CA LEU A 31 11.64 -7.35 6.80
C LEU A 31 10.74 -7.19 8.02
N GLY A 32 9.76 -8.06 8.21
CA GLY A 32 8.85 -7.99 9.34
C GLY A 32 7.84 -6.84 9.26
N LEU A 33 7.67 -6.21 8.10
CA LEU A 33 6.72 -5.13 7.90
C LEU A 33 5.35 -5.70 7.51
N THR A 34 4.56 -6.06 8.50
CA THR A 34 3.32 -6.81 8.32
C THR A 34 2.10 -5.94 8.03
N GLY A 35 2.27 -4.62 7.95
CA GLY A 35 1.17 -3.72 7.64
C GLY A 35 0.59 -3.88 6.24
N THR A 36 1.40 -4.34 5.29
CA THR A 36 0.92 -4.68 3.94
C THR A 36 0.24 -6.05 4.00
N HIS A 37 -1.06 -6.09 3.72
CA HIS A 37 -1.86 -7.32 3.80
C HIS A 37 -1.98 -8.01 2.46
N VAL A 38 -2.29 -9.30 2.49
CA VAL A 38 -2.55 -10.09 1.28
C VAL A 38 -3.89 -10.79 1.45
N GLY A 39 -4.89 -10.40 0.64
CA GLY A 39 -6.23 -10.97 0.69
C GLY A 39 -6.60 -11.83 -0.52
N CYS A 40 -5.72 -11.93 -1.50
CA CYS A 40 -5.92 -12.77 -2.68
C CYS A 40 -4.58 -13.16 -3.29
N ASP A 41 -4.61 -14.04 -4.30
CA ASP A 41 -3.42 -14.39 -5.08
C ASP A 41 -3.60 -14.05 -6.57
N THR A 42 -4.63 -13.26 -6.89
CA THR A 42 -5.05 -12.98 -8.28
C THR A 42 -4.97 -11.49 -8.64
N THR A 43 -4.31 -10.68 -7.83
CA THR A 43 -4.13 -9.23 -8.09
C THR A 43 -5.45 -8.43 -8.07
N GLN A 44 -6.42 -8.88 -7.30
CA GLN A 44 -7.77 -8.27 -7.32
C GLN A 44 -8.10 -7.45 -6.08
N CYS A 45 -7.71 -7.89 -4.88
CA CYS A 45 -8.21 -7.28 -3.65
C CYS A 45 -7.61 -5.91 -3.30
N GLY A 46 -6.39 -5.62 -3.74
CA GLY A 46 -5.71 -4.35 -3.45
C GLY A 46 -5.20 -4.19 -2.02
N ALA A 47 -5.32 -5.22 -1.17
CA ALA A 47 -4.85 -5.12 0.22
C ALA A 47 -3.33 -4.97 0.33
N CYS A 48 -2.60 -5.34 -0.72
CA CYS A 48 -1.14 -5.28 -0.78
C CYS A 48 -0.58 -4.00 -1.43
N VAL A 49 -1.40 -2.99 -1.71
CA VAL A 49 -0.95 -1.77 -2.37
C VAL A 49 0.11 -1.06 -1.52
N ILE A 50 1.20 -0.71 -2.17
CA ILE A 50 2.32 0.07 -1.62
C ILE A 50 2.71 1.11 -2.65
N HIS A 51 3.62 2.01 -2.28
CA HIS A 51 4.23 2.93 -3.24
C HIS A 51 5.63 2.43 -3.62
N MET A 52 5.90 2.38 -4.92
CA MET A 52 7.21 2.05 -5.47
C MET A 52 7.59 3.15 -6.45
N ASP A 53 8.66 3.89 -6.12
CA ASP A 53 9.14 5.03 -6.91
C ASP A 53 8.03 6.06 -7.17
N GLY A 54 7.18 6.30 -6.17
CA GLY A 54 6.10 7.29 -6.24
C GLY A 54 4.81 6.81 -6.87
N ARG A 55 4.72 5.52 -7.24
CA ARG A 55 3.52 4.94 -7.86
C ARG A 55 2.88 3.88 -6.97
N ALA A 56 1.56 3.85 -6.95
CA ALA A 56 0.83 2.79 -6.27
C ALA A 56 0.92 1.49 -7.08
N VAL A 57 1.40 0.43 -6.46
CA VAL A 57 1.51 -0.90 -7.08
C VAL A 57 1.00 -1.95 -6.11
N LYS A 58 0.53 -3.08 -6.66
CA LYS A 58 0.13 -4.22 -5.84
C LYS A 58 1.36 -5.10 -5.59
N ALA A 59 1.83 -5.14 -4.35
CA ALA A 59 3.06 -5.83 -3.99
C ALA A 59 3.02 -7.33 -4.28
N CYS A 60 1.83 -7.93 -4.34
CA CYS A 60 1.68 -9.35 -4.68
C CYS A 60 1.96 -9.67 -6.15
N THR A 61 2.09 -8.67 -7.03
CA THR A 61 2.38 -8.86 -8.46
C THR A 61 3.79 -8.46 -8.83
N VAL A 62 4.58 -7.98 -7.88
CA VAL A 62 5.95 -7.53 -8.11
C VAL A 62 6.88 -8.52 -7.44
N LEU A 63 7.91 -8.98 -8.16
CA LEU A 63 8.97 -9.78 -7.56
C LEU A 63 9.95 -8.87 -6.82
N ALA A 64 10.49 -9.35 -5.70
CA ALA A 64 11.46 -8.58 -4.93
C ALA A 64 12.67 -8.17 -5.80
N VAL A 65 13.09 -9.05 -6.72
CA VAL A 65 14.20 -8.75 -7.63
C VAL A 65 13.88 -7.61 -8.60
N GLN A 66 12.60 -7.41 -8.95
CA GLN A 66 12.17 -6.29 -9.79
C GLN A 66 12.24 -4.94 -9.04
N ALA A 67 12.18 -4.99 -7.73
CA ALA A 67 12.26 -3.79 -6.89
C ALA A 67 13.69 -3.44 -6.49
N ASP A 68 14.69 -4.13 -7.02
CA ASP A 68 16.09 -3.82 -6.74
C ASP A 68 16.39 -2.39 -7.20
N GLY A 69 16.96 -1.59 -6.30
CA GLY A 69 17.23 -0.17 -6.56
C GLY A 69 16.04 0.76 -6.40
N ALA A 70 14.85 0.24 -6.09
CA ALA A 70 13.64 1.05 -5.97
C ALA A 70 13.50 1.69 -4.60
N GLN A 71 12.69 2.76 -4.53
CA GLN A 71 12.24 3.36 -3.27
C GLN A 71 10.83 2.86 -2.98
N VAL A 72 10.67 2.14 -1.88
CA VAL A 72 9.40 1.52 -1.47
C VAL A 72 8.89 2.21 -0.22
N THR A 73 7.60 2.58 -0.22
CA THR A 73 6.91 3.10 0.96
C THR A 73 5.72 2.22 1.25
N THR A 74 5.67 1.68 2.46
CA THR A 74 4.54 0.91 2.96
C THR A 74 3.71 1.75 3.91
N ILE A 75 2.61 1.19 4.43
CA ILE A 75 1.76 1.89 5.40
C ILE A 75 2.55 2.30 6.65
N GLU A 76 3.54 1.52 7.05
CA GLU A 76 4.38 1.82 8.20
C GLU A 76 5.24 3.07 8.00
N GLY A 77 5.47 3.47 6.74
CA GLY A 77 6.30 4.62 6.41
C GLY A 77 5.53 5.93 6.24
N LEU A 78 4.20 5.92 6.34
CA LEU A 78 3.40 7.14 6.17
C LEU A 78 3.36 8.01 7.41
N ALA A 79 3.30 7.42 8.59
CA ALA A 79 3.26 8.15 9.85
C ALA A 79 4.68 8.58 10.24
N GLU A 80 4.80 9.78 10.82
CA GLU A 80 6.07 10.27 11.38
C GLU A 80 5.95 10.26 12.90
N GLY A 81 6.57 9.24 13.54
CA GLY A 81 6.44 9.05 14.98
C GLY A 81 5.00 8.81 15.38
N ASP A 82 4.46 9.67 16.24
CA ASP A 82 3.06 9.59 16.69
C ASP A 82 2.09 10.36 15.79
N GLU A 83 2.59 11.07 14.78
CA GLU A 83 1.75 11.82 13.86
C GLU A 83 1.32 10.97 12.67
N LEU A 84 0.01 10.80 12.51
CA LEU A 84 -0.55 10.08 11.38
C LEU A 84 -0.48 10.94 10.11
N HIS A 85 -0.24 10.29 8.96
CA HIS A 85 -0.42 10.95 7.68
C HIS A 85 -1.86 11.48 7.58
N PRO A 86 -2.12 12.64 6.93
CA PRO A 86 -3.49 13.15 6.80
C PRO A 86 -4.51 12.14 6.30
N MET A 87 -4.12 11.25 5.39
CA MET A 87 -5.02 10.20 4.88
C MET A 87 -5.38 9.20 5.98
N GLN A 88 -4.41 8.81 6.81
CA GLN A 88 -4.66 7.90 7.95
C GLN A 88 -5.59 8.56 8.96
N ALA A 89 -5.37 9.83 9.26
CA ALA A 89 -6.21 10.59 10.17
C ALA A 89 -7.63 10.72 9.63
N ALA A 90 -7.79 10.94 8.32
CA ALA A 90 -9.09 11.05 7.68
C ALA A 90 -9.87 9.73 7.76
N PHE A 91 -9.22 8.59 7.54
CA PHE A 91 -9.86 7.28 7.68
C PHE A 91 -10.39 7.07 9.10
N LYS A 92 -9.60 7.47 10.09
CA LYS A 92 -10.00 7.37 11.49
C LYS A 92 -11.19 8.29 11.80
N GLU A 93 -11.12 9.55 11.37
CA GLU A 93 -12.14 10.57 11.65
C GLU A 93 -13.48 10.25 11.00
N HIS A 94 -13.46 9.77 9.75
CA HIS A 94 -14.68 9.50 8.99
C HIS A 94 -15.13 8.03 9.06
N HIS A 95 -14.53 7.25 9.95
CA HIS A 95 -14.87 5.83 10.13
C HIS A 95 -14.77 5.02 8.84
N GLY A 96 -13.68 5.25 8.07
CA GLY A 96 -13.42 4.55 6.81
C GLY A 96 -12.99 3.09 6.97
N LEU A 97 -13.02 2.56 8.19
CA LEU A 97 -12.59 1.20 8.46
C LEU A 97 -13.52 0.52 9.47
N GLN A 98 -13.59 -0.80 9.38
CA GLN A 98 -14.26 -1.64 10.37
C GLN A 98 -13.28 -2.72 10.85
N CYS A 99 -13.07 -3.80 10.07
CA CYS A 99 -12.10 -4.82 10.48
C CYS A 99 -10.64 -4.38 10.27
N GLY A 100 -10.40 -3.43 9.39
CA GLY A 100 -9.07 -2.88 9.16
C GLY A 100 -8.19 -3.66 8.17
N PHE A 101 -8.67 -4.81 7.64
CA PHE A 101 -7.82 -5.63 6.76
C PHE A 101 -7.49 -4.94 5.45
N CYS A 102 -8.48 -4.29 4.82
CA CYS A 102 -8.27 -3.56 3.56
C CYS A 102 -7.62 -2.20 3.76
N THR A 103 -7.56 -1.71 4.99
CA THR A 103 -7.23 -0.33 5.31
C THR A 103 -5.83 0.10 4.83
N PRO A 104 -4.75 -0.68 5.06
CA PRO A 104 -3.44 -0.26 4.57
C PRO A 104 -3.40 -0.05 3.06
N GLY A 105 -3.94 -0.98 2.29
CA GLY A 105 -4.00 -0.87 0.83
C GLY A 105 -4.86 0.29 0.36
N MET A 106 -6.02 0.49 0.99
CA MET A 106 -6.90 1.62 0.68
C MET A 106 -6.24 2.96 0.96
N ILE A 107 -5.54 3.08 2.08
CA ILE A 107 -4.84 4.33 2.43
C ILE A 107 -3.71 4.60 1.43
N MET A 108 -2.90 3.60 1.11
CA MET A 108 -1.82 3.77 0.15
C MET A 108 -2.36 4.17 -1.24
N MET A 109 -3.44 3.54 -1.67
CA MET A 109 -4.09 3.91 -2.93
C MET A 109 -4.70 5.32 -2.85
N GLY A 110 -5.32 5.66 -1.72
CA GLY A 110 -5.89 6.99 -1.49
C GLY A 110 -4.85 8.10 -1.58
N VAL A 111 -3.69 7.89 -0.99
CA VAL A 111 -2.57 8.86 -1.08
C VAL A 111 -2.15 9.04 -2.54
N HIS A 112 -2.03 7.95 -3.29
CA HIS A 112 -1.68 8.01 -4.70
C HIS A 112 -2.73 8.78 -5.51
N ILE A 113 -4.02 8.52 -5.28
CA ILE A 113 -5.12 9.20 -5.97
C ILE A 113 -5.05 10.71 -5.73
N VAL A 114 -4.87 11.13 -4.47
CA VAL A 114 -4.79 12.55 -4.12
C VAL A 114 -3.57 13.20 -4.76
N GLU A 115 -2.43 12.53 -4.75
CA GLU A 115 -1.19 13.06 -5.33
C GLU A 115 -1.27 13.20 -6.85
N THR A 116 -2.04 12.35 -7.52
CA THR A 116 -2.18 12.41 -8.99
C THR A 116 -3.31 13.33 -9.45
N HIS A 117 -4.13 13.85 -8.54
CA HIS A 117 -5.24 14.73 -8.86
C HIS A 117 -5.18 16.03 -8.02
N PRO A 118 -4.16 16.90 -8.23
CA PRO A 118 -3.97 18.08 -7.39
C PRO A 118 -5.10 19.10 -7.52
N GLU A 119 -5.93 19.00 -8.56
CA GLU A 119 -7.04 19.94 -8.81
C GLU A 119 -8.28 19.61 -7.98
N GLY A 120 -8.29 18.47 -7.27
CA GLY A 120 -9.41 18.01 -6.51
C GLY A 120 -10.12 16.83 -7.17
N LEU A 121 -11.04 16.23 -6.43
CA LEU A 121 -11.70 14.98 -6.83
C LEU A 121 -13.18 15.07 -6.48
N ASP A 122 -14.04 14.54 -7.37
CA ASP A 122 -15.41 14.25 -6.99
C ASP A 122 -15.55 12.80 -6.52
N GLU A 123 -16.72 12.51 -5.94
CA GLU A 123 -16.99 11.17 -5.38
C GLU A 123 -16.97 10.08 -6.44
N GLU A 124 -17.48 10.37 -7.63
CA GLU A 124 -17.50 9.40 -8.73
C GLU A 124 -16.10 9.00 -9.18
N THR A 125 -15.20 9.99 -9.33
CA THR A 125 -13.81 9.73 -9.71
C THR A 125 -13.09 8.89 -8.65
N ILE A 126 -13.31 9.19 -7.37
CA ILE A 126 -12.72 8.43 -6.26
C ILE A 126 -13.17 6.98 -6.32
N ARG A 127 -14.46 6.74 -6.55
CA ARG A 127 -14.97 5.37 -6.63
C ARG A 127 -14.37 4.59 -7.79
N LYS A 128 -14.16 5.22 -8.93
CA LYS A 128 -13.51 4.58 -10.09
C LYS A 128 -12.05 4.25 -9.81
N GLU A 129 -11.32 5.18 -9.21
CA GLU A 129 -9.90 4.98 -8.93
C GLU A 129 -9.67 3.91 -7.86
N LEU A 130 -10.64 3.68 -6.97
CA LEU A 130 -10.56 2.64 -5.95
C LEU A 130 -11.02 1.26 -6.44
N ASP A 131 -11.37 1.11 -7.71
CA ASP A 131 -11.92 -0.13 -8.25
C ASP A 131 -11.00 -1.34 -8.03
N GLY A 132 -9.69 -1.15 -7.94
CA GLY A 132 -8.72 -2.21 -7.66
C GLY A 132 -8.57 -2.60 -6.18
N ASN A 133 -9.36 -1.99 -5.27
CA ASN A 133 -9.28 -2.24 -3.84
C ASN A 133 -10.63 -2.72 -3.31
N ILE A 134 -10.62 -3.83 -2.58
CA ILE A 134 -11.85 -4.47 -2.09
C ILE A 134 -12.00 -4.28 -0.59
N CYS A 135 -13.19 -3.86 -0.15
CA CYS A 135 -13.58 -3.81 1.25
C CYS A 135 -14.92 -4.50 1.43
N ARG A 136 -14.95 -5.55 2.24
CA ARG A 136 -16.18 -6.31 2.49
C ARG A 136 -17.09 -5.67 3.55
N CYS A 137 -16.55 -4.79 4.37
CA CYS A 137 -17.25 -4.32 5.59
C CYS A 137 -18.03 -3.02 5.39
N THR A 138 -17.41 -2.00 4.77
CA THR A 138 -17.88 -0.62 4.80
C THR A 138 -18.88 -0.26 3.71
N GLY A 139 -18.95 -1.03 2.63
CA GLY A 139 -19.68 -0.63 1.43
C GLY A 139 -19.09 0.59 0.72
N TYR A 140 -17.85 0.96 1.09
CA TYR A 140 -17.06 2.06 0.53
C TYR A 140 -17.56 3.47 0.86
N HIS A 141 -18.72 3.61 1.49
CA HIS A 141 -19.33 4.94 1.71
C HIS A 141 -18.43 5.86 2.54
N ASN A 142 -18.00 5.39 3.73
CA ASN A 142 -17.14 6.20 4.59
C ASN A 142 -15.70 6.30 4.08
N ILE A 143 -15.25 5.32 3.29
CA ILE A 143 -13.93 5.35 2.66
C ILE A 143 -13.86 6.51 1.66
N VAL A 144 -14.90 6.70 0.85
CA VAL A 144 -14.93 7.73 -0.19
C VAL A 144 -15.01 9.14 0.42
N LYS A 145 -15.57 9.27 1.61
CA LYS A 145 -15.56 10.55 2.31
C LYS A 145 -14.13 10.92 2.72
#